data_0e7cc492df4f1acb4d194962f2b58a5e
#
_entry.id   0e7cc492df4f1acb4d194962f2b58a5e
#
_cell.length_a   1.000
_cell.length_b   1.000
_cell.length_c   1.000
_cell.angle_alpha   90.00
_cell.angle_beta   90.00
_cell.angle_gamma   90.00
#
_symmetry.space_group_name_H-M   'P 1'
#
loop_
_entity.id
_entity.type
_entity.pdbx_description
1 polymer ?
#
loop_
_entity_poly.entity_id
_entity_poly.type
_entity_poly.pdbx_seq_one_letter_code
_entity_poly.pdbx_strand_id
1 'polypeptide(L)'
;MRKFFIILLGTITATLHAQTADELFAQANTQYNLGQYQEALVLYDSIVTLGVHSADLYFNKGNAHYKLNQIAPSILNYEKALLIDSGHKGVLTNLPFAQNMTLDAIESLPETGLSVFYDRLTQSLSINDWTLLSLIAMFVACLLFGGYFMARYSVRKRIFFSGALLFFIASGFSVFIAYDQQAQQQSETEAVVFAQQVDFRAEPNLRSEVFVQLHEGTKLVVVEQIEQWAHVRLANGSMGWVPNEAIQQIAF
;
A
#
# COMPACT_ATOMS: atom_id res chain seq x y z
N MET A 1 -30.55 -28.85 -9.34
CA MET A 1 -31.29 -27.67 -9.82
C MET A 1 -31.35 -26.53 -8.81
N ARG A 2 -31.62 -26.79 -7.52
CA ARG A 2 -31.74 -25.74 -6.47
C ARG A 2 -30.42 -24.98 -6.19
N LYS A 3 -29.26 -25.62 -6.31
CA LYS A 3 -27.94 -24.97 -6.12
C LYS A 3 -27.54 -24.08 -7.29
N PHE A 4 -27.96 -24.39 -8.51
CA PHE A 4 -27.71 -23.56 -9.70
C PHE A 4 -28.54 -22.26 -9.67
N PHE A 5 -29.73 -22.31 -9.11
CA PHE A 5 -30.60 -21.13 -8.96
C PHE A 5 -30.05 -20.10 -7.95
N ILE A 6 -29.40 -20.59 -6.88
CA ILE A 6 -28.78 -19.71 -5.86
C ILE A 6 -27.54 -18.99 -6.43
N ILE A 7 -26.74 -19.67 -7.26
CA ILE A 7 -25.58 -19.09 -7.93
C ILE A 7 -26.02 -18.03 -8.95
N LEU A 8 -27.08 -18.29 -9.70
CA LEU A 8 -27.62 -17.33 -10.67
C LEU A 8 -28.20 -16.09 -9.97
N LEU A 9 -28.87 -16.25 -8.84
CA LEU A 9 -29.42 -15.12 -8.06
C LEU A 9 -28.29 -14.28 -7.44
N GLY A 10 -27.21 -14.91 -6.97
CA GLY A 10 -26.03 -14.23 -6.42
C GLY A 10 -25.27 -13.39 -7.47
N THR A 11 -25.19 -13.87 -8.72
CA THR A 11 -24.55 -13.13 -9.82
C THR A 11 -25.36 -11.93 -10.28
N ILE A 12 -26.71 -12.04 -10.24
CA ILE A 12 -27.61 -10.92 -10.62
C ILE A 12 -27.53 -9.78 -9.57
N THR A 13 -27.42 -10.10 -8.28
CA THR A 13 -27.28 -9.06 -7.25
C THR A 13 -25.92 -8.36 -7.30
N ALA A 14 -24.84 -9.07 -7.63
CA ALA A 14 -23.52 -8.48 -7.79
C ALA A 14 -23.47 -7.51 -8.99
N THR A 15 -24.13 -7.84 -10.09
CA THR A 15 -24.19 -6.95 -11.26
C THR A 15 -25.01 -5.69 -11.01
N LEU A 16 -26.10 -5.78 -10.24
CA LEU A 16 -26.91 -4.61 -9.87
C LEU A 16 -26.12 -3.62 -8.99
N HIS A 17 -25.32 -4.10 -8.03
CA HIS A 17 -24.48 -3.23 -7.19
C HIS A 17 -23.35 -2.59 -8.00
N ALA A 18 -22.69 -3.33 -8.89
CA ALA A 18 -21.68 -2.78 -9.76
C ALA A 18 -22.22 -1.69 -10.69
N GLN A 19 -23.42 -1.88 -11.24
CA GLN A 19 -24.10 -0.91 -12.11
C GLN A 19 -24.44 0.38 -11.34
N THR A 20 -24.89 0.29 -10.11
CA THR A 20 -25.19 1.46 -9.26
C THR A 20 -23.92 2.25 -8.90
N ALA A 21 -22.80 1.59 -8.62
CA ALA A 21 -21.53 2.24 -8.35
C ALA A 21 -20.98 2.97 -9.57
N ASP A 22 -21.09 2.39 -10.76
CA ASP A 22 -20.65 2.99 -12.02
C ASP A 22 -21.49 4.24 -12.37
N GLU A 23 -22.81 4.19 -12.15
CA GLU A 23 -23.68 5.35 -12.33
C GLU A 23 -23.32 6.49 -11.38
N LEU A 24 -23.13 6.18 -10.10
CA LEU A 24 -22.68 7.17 -9.10
C LEU A 24 -21.32 7.77 -9.47
N PHE A 25 -20.40 6.94 -9.95
CA PHE A 25 -19.08 7.41 -10.37
C PHE A 25 -19.15 8.36 -11.57
N ALA A 26 -19.96 8.04 -12.58
CA ALA A 26 -20.19 8.92 -13.74
C ALA A 26 -20.83 10.25 -13.31
N GLN A 27 -21.81 10.23 -12.40
CA GLN A 27 -22.43 11.43 -11.86
C GLN A 27 -21.42 12.28 -11.05
N ALA A 28 -20.61 11.65 -10.19
CA ALA A 28 -19.58 12.31 -9.41
C ALA A 28 -18.55 13.01 -10.31
N ASN A 29 -18.11 12.34 -11.38
CA ASN A 29 -17.21 12.92 -12.36
C ASN A 29 -17.86 14.11 -13.10
N THR A 30 -19.17 14.06 -13.34
CA THR A 30 -19.91 15.18 -13.94
C THR A 30 -19.94 16.38 -13.00
N GLN A 31 -20.23 16.18 -11.69
CA GLN A 31 -20.20 17.24 -10.69
C GLN A 31 -18.79 17.83 -10.54
N TYR A 32 -17.77 17.00 -10.51
CA TYR A 32 -16.38 17.43 -10.48
C TYR A 32 -16.04 18.35 -11.67
N ASN A 33 -16.43 17.96 -12.90
CA ASN A 33 -16.18 18.73 -14.11
C ASN A 33 -16.96 20.05 -14.17
N LEU A 34 -18.10 20.15 -13.46
CA LEU A 34 -18.85 21.37 -13.27
C LEU A 34 -18.26 22.29 -12.17
N GLY A 35 -17.17 21.86 -11.52
CA GLY A 35 -16.56 22.58 -10.39
C GLY A 35 -17.30 22.40 -9.05
N GLN A 36 -18.29 21.53 -9.00
CA GLN A 36 -19.08 21.20 -7.81
C GLN A 36 -18.37 20.09 -7.03
N TYR A 37 -17.22 20.43 -6.45
CA TYR A 37 -16.32 19.44 -5.85
C TYR A 37 -16.91 18.81 -4.58
N GLN A 38 -17.69 19.57 -3.80
CA GLN A 38 -18.31 19.06 -2.58
C GLN A 38 -19.41 18.04 -2.91
N GLU A 39 -20.22 18.31 -3.93
CA GLU A 39 -21.26 17.41 -4.43
C GLU A 39 -20.63 16.13 -5.03
N ALA A 40 -19.51 16.28 -5.73
CA ALA A 40 -18.76 15.14 -6.24
C ALA A 40 -18.27 14.23 -5.10
N LEU A 41 -17.75 14.81 -4.00
CA LEU A 41 -17.29 14.05 -2.83
C LEU A 41 -18.42 13.26 -2.19
N VAL A 42 -19.63 13.81 -2.05
CA VAL A 42 -20.79 13.10 -1.50
C VAL A 42 -21.11 11.84 -2.32
N LEU A 43 -21.04 11.96 -3.65
CA LEU A 43 -21.27 10.83 -4.54
C LEU A 43 -20.15 9.79 -4.47
N TYR A 44 -18.89 10.21 -4.44
CA TYR A 44 -17.76 9.30 -4.25
C TYR A 44 -17.83 8.59 -2.89
N ASP A 45 -18.21 9.28 -1.81
CA ASP A 45 -18.39 8.70 -0.49
C ASP A 45 -19.51 7.66 -0.46
N SER A 46 -20.58 7.89 -1.23
CA SER A 46 -21.66 6.92 -1.40
C SER A 46 -21.15 5.61 -2.03
N ILE A 47 -20.22 5.69 -3.00
CA ILE A 47 -19.60 4.51 -3.62
C ILE A 47 -18.75 3.75 -2.58
N VAL A 48 -17.96 4.45 -1.78
CA VAL A 48 -17.17 3.84 -0.70
C VAL A 48 -18.08 3.14 0.32
N THR A 49 -19.23 3.75 0.66
CA THR A 49 -20.22 3.16 1.57
C THR A 49 -20.83 1.87 1.02
N LEU A 50 -20.91 1.72 -0.30
CA LEU A 50 -21.30 0.45 -0.96
C LEU A 50 -20.22 -0.63 -0.90
N GLY A 51 -19.06 -0.35 -0.32
CA GLY A 51 -17.91 -1.26 -0.24
C GLY A 51 -17.14 -1.40 -1.55
N VAL A 52 -17.31 -0.46 -2.49
CA VAL A 52 -16.59 -0.46 -3.77
C VAL A 52 -15.36 0.44 -3.65
N HIS A 53 -14.19 -0.14 -3.90
CA HIS A 53 -12.90 0.53 -3.82
C HIS A 53 -12.16 0.39 -5.15
N SER A 54 -11.71 1.50 -5.73
CA SER A 54 -10.88 1.51 -6.93
C SER A 54 -9.85 2.65 -6.89
N ALA A 55 -8.74 2.47 -7.59
CA ALA A 55 -7.71 3.50 -7.67
C ALA A 55 -8.24 4.81 -8.26
N ASP A 56 -9.04 4.72 -9.33
CA ASP A 56 -9.68 5.88 -9.96
C ASP A 56 -10.65 6.61 -9.04
N LEU A 57 -11.41 5.87 -8.20
CA LEU A 57 -12.30 6.47 -7.20
C LEU A 57 -11.52 7.32 -6.21
N TYR A 58 -10.48 6.76 -5.62
CA TYR A 58 -9.67 7.48 -4.66
C TYR A 58 -8.83 8.58 -5.29
N PHE A 59 -8.34 8.40 -6.51
CA PHE A 59 -7.69 9.46 -7.27
C PHE A 59 -8.62 10.67 -7.48
N ASN A 60 -9.86 10.45 -7.91
CA ASN A 60 -10.83 11.52 -8.14
C ASN A 60 -11.28 12.19 -6.83
N LYS A 61 -11.44 11.42 -5.74
CA LYS A 61 -11.65 11.98 -4.39
C LYS A 61 -10.47 12.85 -3.97
N GLY A 62 -9.25 12.39 -4.15
CA GLY A 62 -8.03 13.15 -3.89
C GLY A 62 -8.00 14.47 -4.65
N ASN A 63 -8.34 14.44 -5.95
CA ASN A 63 -8.45 15.64 -6.78
C ASN A 63 -9.53 16.61 -6.28
N ALA A 64 -10.71 16.12 -5.87
CA ALA A 64 -11.79 16.96 -5.36
C ALA A 64 -11.39 17.65 -4.05
N HIS A 65 -10.78 16.92 -3.11
CA HIS A 65 -10.24 17.49 -1.88
C HIS A 65 -9.14 18.51 -2.16
N TYR A 66 -8.23 18.23 -3.10
CA TYR A 66 -7.20 19.18 -3.53
C TYR A 66 -7.80 20.51 -4.04
N LYS A 67 -8.85 20.44 -4.88
CA LYS A 67 -9.57 21.63 -5.38
C LYS A 67 -10.26 22.42 -4.28
N LEU A 68 -10.64 21.77 -3.18
CA LEU A 68 -11.22 22.39 -1.99
C LEU A 68 -10.17 22.86 -0.97
N ASN A 69 -8.87 22.77 -1.30
CA ASN A 69 -7.75 23.09 -0.40
C ASN A 69 -7.75 22.25 0.90
N GLN A 70 -8.26 21.03 0.84
CA GLN A 70 -8.28 20.06 1.93
C GLN A 70 -7.09 19.11 1.77
N ILE A 71 -5.93 19.50 2.31
CA ILE A 71 -4.66 18.87 1.95
C ILE A 71 -4.53 17.46 2.53
N ALA A 72 -4.79 17.26 3.84
CA ALA A 72 -4.71 15.93 4.46
C ALA A 72 -5.67 14.92 3.81
N PRO A 73 -6.98 15.22 3.60
CA PRO A 73 -7.87 14.33 2.86
C PRO A 73 -7.42 14.04 1.43
N SER A 74 -6.83 15.04 0.74
CA SER A 74 -6.31 14.84 -0.62
C SER A 74 -5.17 13.81 -0.63
N ILE A 75 -4.17 14.00 0.22
CA ILE A 75 -3.02 13.10 0.37
C ILE A 75 -3.51 11.69 0.76
N LEU A 76 -4.39 11.58 1.77
CA LEU A 76 -4.95 10.29 2.20
C LEU A 76 -5.59 9.52 1.04
N ASN A 77 -6.40 10.20 0.22
CA ASN A 77 -7.08 9.52 -0.89
C ASN A 77 -6.11 9.17 -2.02
N TYR A 78 -5.10 9.98 -2.31
CA TYR A 78 -4.05 9.61 -3.26
C TYR A 78 -3.25 8.39 -2.79
N GLU A 79 -2.87 8.34 -1.51
CA GLU A 79 -2.18 7.17 -0.94
C GLU A 79 -3.06 5.91 -0.98
N LYS A 80 -4.36 6.01 -0.68
CA LYS A 80 -5.31 4.90 -0.85
C LYS A 80 -5.40 4.42 -2.30
N ALA A 81 -5.33 5.32 -3.27
CA ALA A 81 -5.28 4.93 -4.67
C ALA A 81 -4.02 4.14 -5.00
N LEU A 82 -2.85 4.54 -4.45
CA LEU A 82 -1.58 3.83 -4.62
C LEU A 82 -1.54 2.46 -3.93
N LEU A 83 -2.30 2.26 -2.83
CA LEU A 83 -2.46 0.92 -2.24
C LEU A 83 -3.12 -0.07 -3.20
N ILE A 84 -4.03 0.42 -4.08
CA ILE A 84 -4.73 -0.43 -5.06
C ILE A 84 -3.90 -0.57 -6.35
N ASP A 85 -3.38 0.54 -6.85
CA ASP A 85 -2.55 0.60 -8.06
C ASP A 85 -1.34 1.51 -7.82
N SER A 86 -0.22 0.91 -7.43
CA SER A 86 1.04 1.62 -7.16
C SER A 86 1.62 2.34 -8.38
N GLY A 87 1.19 1.96 -9.59
CA GLY A 87 1.59 2.57 -10.86
C GLY A 87 0.64 3.63 -11.39
N HIS A 88 -0.38 4.05 -10.64
CA HIS A 88 -1.41 4.97 -11.10
C HIS A 88 -0.84 6.34 -11.50
N LYS A 89 -0.68 6.58 -12.80
CA LYS A 89 0.03 7.76 -13.34
C LYS A 89 -0.54 9.09 -12.89
N GLY A 90 -1.86 9.21 -12.78
CA GLY A 90 -2.52 10.43 -12.31
C GLY A 90 -2.15 10.77 -10.87
N VAL A 91 -2.12 9.76 -9.98
CA VAL A 91 -1.73 9.94 -8.59
C VAL A 91 -0.25 10.32 -8.49
N LEU A 92 0.65 9.58 -9.17
CA LEU A 92 2.08 9.87 -9.18
C LEU A 92 2.41 11.28 -9.69
N THR A 93 1.52 11.85 -10.52
CA THR A 93 1.65 13.24 -10.98
C THR A 93 1.10 14.24 -9.96
N ASN A 94 -0.06 13.97 -9.34
CA ASN A 94 -0.78 14.95 -8.54
C ASN A 94 -0.40 14.94 -7.05
N LEU A 95 -0.04 13.79 -6.49
CA LEU A 95 0.36 13.66 -5.09
C LEU A 95 1.52 14.61 -4.70
N PRO A 96 2.59 14.77 -5.50
CA PRO A 96 3.65 15.73 -5.16
C PRO A 96 3.16 17.19 -5.04
N PHE A 97 2.14 17.57 -5.82
CA PHE A 97 1.56 18.93 -5.68
C PHE A 97 0.83 19.09 -4.35
N ALA A 98 0.08 18.07 -3.90
CA ALA A 98 -0.57 18.10 -2.60
C ALA A 98 0.47 18.09 -1.45
N GLN A 99 1.52 17.27 -1.55
CA GLN A 99 2.61 17.21 -0.58
C GLN A 99 3.37 18.56 -0.49
N ASN A 100 3.58 19.26 -1.59
CA ASN A 100 4.22 20.58 -1.59
C ASN A 100 3.38 21.67 -0.91
N MET A 101 2.10 21.40 -0.63
CA MET A 101 1.24 22.33 0.13
C MET A 101 1.29 22.08 1.64
N THR A 102 1.92 21.00 2.10
CA THR A 102 2.13 20.75 3.54
C THR A 102 3.15 21.74 4.11
N LEU A 103 2.97 22.09 5.39
CA LEU A 103 3.90 22.99 6.07
C LEU A 103 5.20 22.30 6.49
N ASP A 104 5.15 20.98 6.71
CA ASP A 104 6.28 20.22 7.20
C ASP A 104 7.17 19.76 6.06
N ALA A 105 8.37 20.33 5.97
CA ALA A 105 9.41 19.86 5.06
C ALA A 105 10.27 18.80 5.75
N ILE A 106 9.76 17.57 5.85
CA ILE A 106 10.51 16.45 6.43
C ILE A 106 11.33 15.79 5.32
N GLU A 107 12.63 16.06 5.29
CA GLU A 107 13.52 15.40 4.35
C GLU A 107 13.64 13.90 4.69
N SER A 108 13.42 13.04 3.71
CA SER A 108 13.66 11.61 3.87
C SER A 108 15.15 11.32 4.11
N LEU A 109 15.42 10.28 4.89
CA LEU A 109 16.79 9.81 5.03
C LEU A 109 17.41 9.52 3.65
N PRO A 110 18.67 9.93 3.41
CA PRO A 110 19.34 9.56 2.18
C PRO A 110 19.47 8.05 2.11
N GLU A 111 18.85 7.46 1.10
CA GLU A 111 18.94 6.02 0.86
C GLU A 111 20.38 5.66 0.48
N THR A 112 20.94 4.64 1.12
CA THR A 112 22.25 4.10 0.73
C THR A 112 22.12 3.29 -0.56
N GLY A 113 23.16 3.23 -1.39
CA GLY A 113 23.09 2.47 -2.66
C GLY A 113 22.72 1.00 -2.48
N LEU A 114 23.01 0.40 -1.31
CA LEU A 114 22.66 -0.98 -1.01
C LEU A 114 21.18 -1.13 -0.64
N SER A 115 20.59 -0.20 0.13
CA SER A 115 19.16 -0.22 0.43
C SER A 115 18.33 0.03 -0.83
N VAL A 116 18.72 1.02 -1.65
CA VAL A 116 18.06 1.27 -2.95
C VAL A 116 18.07 0.02 -3.85
N PHE A 117 19.20 -0.70 -3.89
CA PHE A 117 19.28 -1.93 -4.67
C PHE A 117 18.34 -3.02 -4.10
N TYR A 118 18.34 -3.18 -2.78
CA TYR A 118 17.47 -4.16 -2.11
C TYR A 118 15.99 -3.83 -2.33
N ASP A 119 15.59 -2.58 -2.12
CA ASP A 119 14.20 -2.13 -2.29
C ASP A 119 13.75 -2.27 -3.76
N ARG A 120 14.62 -1.93 -4.71
CA ARG A 120 14.33 -2.15 -6.14
C ARG A 120 14.16 -3.63 -6.48
N LEU A 121 14.98 -4.50 -5.88
CA LEU A 121 14.89 -5.94 -6.10
C LEU A 121 13.60 -6.50 -5.49
N THR A 122 13.31 -6.17 -4.24
CA THR A 122 12.11 -6.66 -3.55
C THR A 122 10.83 -6.15 -4.20
N GLN A 123 10.76 -4.87 -4.56
CA GLN A 123 9.60 -4.25 -5.21
C GLN A 123 9.44 -4.61 -6.70
N SER A 124 10.41 -5.32 -7.30
CA SER A 124 10.34 -5.70 -8.72
C SER A 124 9.23 -6.70 -9.02
N LEU A 125 8.81 -7.48 -8.04
CA LEU A 125 7.76 -8.49 -8.13
C LEU A 125 6.82 -8.40 -6.91
N SER A 126 5.56 -8.78 -7.09
CA SER A 126 4.61 -8.90 -5.99
C SER A 126 4.95 -10.08 -5.07
N ILE A 127 4.37 -10.09 -3.85
CA ILE A 127 4.51 -11.24 -2.91
C ILE A 127 4.07 -12.54 -3.57
N ASN A 128 2.97 -12.48 -4.36
CA ASN A 128 2.47 -13.66 -5.07
C ASN A 128 3.44 -14.13 -6.15
N ASP A 129 4.08 -13.21 -6.88
CA ASP A 129 5.05 -13.56 -7.92
C ASP A 129 6.32 -14.15 -7.33
N TRP A 130 6.84 -13.60 -6.22
CA TRP A 130 7.96 -14.17 -5.49
C TRP A 130 7.66 -15.57 -4.96
N THR A 131 6.44 -15.78 -4.44
CA THR A 131 5.96 -17.09 -3.98
C THR A 131 5.88 -18.08 -5.14
N LEU A 132 5.31 -17.67 -6.28
CA LEU A 132 5.24 -18.51 -7.48
C LEU A 132 6.63 -18.86 -8.02
N LEU A 133 7.54 -17.89 -8.06
CA LEU A 133 8.93 -18.08 -8.49
C LEU A 133 9.63 -19.13 -7.59
N SER A 134 9.40 -19.06 -6.28
CA SER A 134 9.95 -20.00 -5.33
C SER A 134 9.45 -21.43 -5.58
N LEU A 135 8.15 -21.62 -5.84
CA LEU A 135 7.56 -22.92 -6.16
C LEU A 135 8.13 -23.49 -7.46
N ILE A 136 8.26 -22.67 -8.51
CA ILE A 136 8.86 -23.08 -9.78
C ILE A 136 10.32 -23.49 -9.58
N ALA A 137 11.10 -22.68 -8.86
CA ALA A 137 12.51 -22.96 -8.58
C ALA A 137 12.66 -24.28 -7.79
N MET A 138 11.83 -24.51 -6.77
CA MET A 138 11.82 -25.74 -6.00
C MET A 138 11.49 -26.95 -6.88
N PHE A 139 10.48 -26.82 -7.75
CA PHE A 139 10.11 -27.90 -8.68
C PHE A 139 11.25 -28.25 -9.63
N VAL A 140 11.93 -27.25 -10.20
CA VAL A 140 13.12 -27.45 -11.04
C VAL A 140 14.26 -28.10 -10.26
N ALA A 141 14.51 -27.68 -9.01
CA ALA A 141 15.51 -28.29 -8.14
C ALA A 141 15.23 -29.79 -7.93
N CYS A 142 13.97 -30.16 -7.67
CA CYS A 142 13.55 -31.55 -7.52
C CYS A 142 13.77 -32.36 -8.81
N LEU A 143 13.44 -31.82 -9.97
CA LEU A 143 13.66 -32.50 -11.26
C LEU A 143 15.16 -32.72 -11.53
N LEU A 144 15.98 -31.70 -11.29
CA LEU A 144 17.43 -31.80 -11.45
C LEU A 144 18.03 -32.81 -10.46
N PHE A 145 17.56 -32.79 -9.22
CA PHE A 145 17.99 -33.79 -8.22
C PHE A 145 17.58 -35.21 -8.60
N GLY A 146 16.38 -35.41 -9.14
CA GLY A 146 15.97 -36.70 -9.75
C GLY A 146 16.88 -37.10 -10.90
N GLY A 147 17.24 -36.19 -11.78
CA GLY A 147 18.18 -36.36 -12.87
C GLY A 147 19.58 -36.79 -12.40
N TYR A 148 20.02 -36.33 -11.25
CA TYR A 148 21.28 -36.76 -10.61
C TYR A 148 21.31 -38.26 -10.36
N PHE A 149 20.22 -38.85 -9.87
CA PHE A 149 20.13 -40.29 -9.64
C PHE A 149 20.11 -41.11 -10.94
N MET A 150 19.51 -40.53 -12.00
CA MET A 150 19.42 -41.21 -13.31
C MET A 150 20.72 -41.10 -14.13
N ALA A 151 21.58 -40.13 -13.81
CA ALA A 151 22.80 -39.90 -14.56
C ALA A 151 23.84 -40.99 -14.32
N ARG A 152 24.42 -41.53 -15.40
CA ARG A 152 25.48 -42.55 -15.35
C ARG A 152 26.90 -41.96 -15.31
N TYR A 153 27.10 -40.76 -15.89
CA TYR A 153 28.41 -40.11 -16.03
C TYR A 153 28.65 -39.09 -14.92
N SER A 154 29.84 -39.09 -14.35
CA SER A 154 30.24 -38.21 -13.25
C SER A 154 30.05 -36.70 -13.57
N VAL A 155 30.32 -36.30 -14.82
CA VAL A 155 30.15 -34.91 -15.26
C VAL A 155 28.66 -34.50 -15.20
N ARG A 156 27.75 -35.37 -15.71
CA ARG A 156 26.31 -35.10 -15.65
C ARG A 156 25.78 -35.02 -14.22
N LYS A 157 26.28 -35.90 -13.33
CA LYS A 157 25.95 -35.86 -11.90
C LYS A 157 26.33 -34.51 -11.27
N ARG A 158 27.53 -34.01 -11.57
CA ARG A 158 27.97 -32.72 -11.04
C ARG A 158 27.08 -31.58 -11.55
N ILE A 159 26.73 -31.55 -12.84
CA ILE A 159 25.87 -30.56 -13.43
C ILE A 159 24.48 -30.58 -12.78
N PHE A 160 23.86 -31.75 -12.69
CA PHE A 160 22.55 -31.91 -12.08
C PHE A 160 22.55 -31.52 -10.60
N PHE A 161 23.55 -31.94 -9.82
CA PHE A 161 23.67 -31.57 -8.42
C PHE A 161 23.88 -30.07 -8.22
N SER A 162 24.81 -29.44 -8.98
CA SER A 162 25.06 -28.00 -8.89
C SER A 162 23.85 -27.20 -9.31
N GLY A 163 23.14 -27.62 -10.36
CA GLY A 163 21.89 -26.99 -10.81
C GLY A 163 20.78 -27.12 -9.75
N ALA A 164 20.60 -28.31 -9.17
CA ALA A 164 19.62 -28.52 -8.11
C ALA A 164 19.90 -27.63 -6.89
N LEU A 165 21.17 -27.54 -6.48
CA LEU A 165 21.58 -26.69 -5.37
C LEU A 165 21.33 -25.20 -5.65
N LEU A 166 21.64 -24.74 -6.87
CA LEU A 166 21.41 -23.36 -7.29
C LEU A 166 19.91 -22.99 -7.21
N PHE A 167 19.05 -23.85 -7.79
CA PHE A 167 17.61 -23.60 -7.76
C PHE A 167 17.00 -23.75 -6.36
N PHE A 168 17.54 -24.62 -5.53
CA PHE A 168 17.15 -24.71 -4.13
C PHE A 168 17.46 -23.42 -3.35
N ILE A 169 18.67 -22.87 -3.54
CA ILE A 169 19.06 -21.58 -2.93
C ILE A 169 18.18 -20.44 -3.47
N ALA A 170 17.94 -20.40 -4.79
CA ALA A 170 17.06 -19.40 -5.41
C ALA A 170 15.63 -19.48 -4.84
N SER A 171 15.09 -20.68 -4.63
CA SER A 171 13.78 -20.87 -3.99
C SER A 171 13.77 -20.31 -2.56
N GLY A 172 14.76 -20.64 -1.74
CA GLY A 172 14.88 -20.12 -0.37
C GLY A 172 14.98 -18.59 -0.32
N PHE A 173 15.75 -18.01 -1.25
CA PHE A 173 15.88 -16.56 -1.38
C PHE A 173 14.55 -15.89 -1.77
N SER A 174 13.80 -16.47 -2.71
CA SER A 174 12.48 -15.96 -3.10
C SER A 174 11.47 -16.04 -1.96
N VAL A 175 11.49 -17.12 -1.15
CA VAL A 175 10.65 -17.21 0.07
C VAL A 175 11.03 -16.13 1.07
N PHE A 176 12.32 -15.90 1.28
CA PHE A 176 12.80 -14.88 2.21
C PHE A 176 12.28 -13.48 1.80
N ILE A 177 12.38 -13.12 0.52
CA ILE A 177 11.87 -11.83 0.02
C ILE A 177 10.35 -11.74 0.21
N ALA A 178 9.59 -12.78 -0.16
CA ALA A 178 8.14 -12.78 -0.01
C ALA A 178 7.72 -12.61 1.47
N TYR A 179 8.43 -13.27 2.38
CA TYR A 179 8.20 -13.16 3.82
C TYR A 179 8.53 -11.75 4.34
N ASP A 180 9.66 -11.19 3.92
CA ASP A 180 10.09 -9.84 4.31
C ASP A 180 9.09 -8.77 3.84
N GLN A 181 8.65 -8.82 2.58
CA GLN A 181 7.59 -7.93 2.06
C GLN A 181 6.29 -8.08 2.86
N GLN A 182 5.88 -9.31 3.18
CA GLN A 182 4.66 -9.54 3.97
C GLN A 182 4.80 -8.99 5.38
N ALA A 183 5.95 -9.17 6.02
CA ALA A 183 6.22 -8.65 7.36
C ALA A 183 6.18 -7.12 7.38
N GLN A 184 6.77 -6.46 6.39
CA GLN A 184 6.73 -5.01 6.24
C GLN A 184 5.30 -4.51 6.05
N GLN A 185 4.50 -5.13 5.19
CA GLN A 185 3.09 -4.75 4.99
C GLN A 185 2.21 -4.93 6.23
N GLN A 186 2.54 -5.88 7.10
CA GLN A 186 1.76 -6.14 8.32
C GLN A 186 2.18 -5.29 9.51
N SER A 187 3.45 -4.88 9.57
CA SER A 187 4.01 -4.18 10.73
C SER A 187 3.95 -2.64 10.62
N GLU A 188 3.80 -2.11 9.42
CA GLU A 188 3.85 -0.67 9.18
C GLU A 188 2.57 -0.18 8.53
N THR A 189 1.70 0.43 9.33
CA THR A 189 0.52 1.12 8.81
C THR A 189 0.85 2.58 8.58
N GLU A 190 0.85 3.00 7.32
CA GLU A 190 1.01 4.41 6.99
C GLU A 190 -0.21 5.22 7.43
N ALA A 191 0.02 6.46 7.82
CA ALA A 191 -1.03 7.39 8.22
C ALA A 191 -0.68 8.83 7.81
N VAL A 192 -1.70 9.68 7.79
CA VAL A 192 -1.59 11.11 7.51
C VAL A 192 -2.08 11.89 8.72
N VAL A 193 -1.39 12.96 9.09
CA VAL A 193 -1.83 13.90 10.12
C VAL A 193 -3.04 14.69 9.61
N PHE A 194 -4.14 14.66 10.36
CA PHE A 194 -5.38 15.37 10.06
C PHE A 194 -5.60 16.59 10.95
N ALA A 195 -4.98 16.62 12.13
CA ALA A 195 -4.98 17.80 12.97
C ALA A 195 -4.26 18.94 12.27
N GLN A 196 -4.77 20.18 12.39
CA GLN A 196 -4.09 21.37 11.87
C GLN A 196 -2.67 21.47 12.42
N GLN A 197 -2.50 21.08 13.68
CA GLN A 197 -1.23 21.06 14.39
C GLN A 197 -1.30 20.00 15.50
N VAL A 198 -0.24 19.22 15.66
CA VAL A 198 -0.10 18.20 16.72
C VAL A 198 1.34 18.16 17.23
N ASP A 199 1.50 18.03 18.53
CA ASP A 199 2.81 17.86 19.14
C ASP A 199 3.34 16.43 18.93
N PHE A 200 4.52 16.33 18.36
CA PHE A 200 5.29 15.08 18.26
C PHE A 200 6.17 14.94 19.50
N ARG A 201 5.88 13.97 20.35
CA ARG A 201 6.39 13.86 21.71
C ARG A 201 7.31 12.67 21.92
N ALA A 202 8.20 12.79 22.94
CA ALA A 202 9.12 11.71 23.35
C ALA A 202 8.39 10.53 23.99
N GLU A 203 7.30 10.77 24.74
CA GLU A 203 6.54 9.76 25.48
C GLU A 203 5.04 9.95 25.28
N PRO A 204 4.21 8.88 25.46
CA PRO A 204 2.76 8.93 25.27
C PRO A 204 2.04 9.63 26.44
N ASN A 205 2.41 10.87 26.71
CA ASN A 205 1.75 11.70 27.72
C ASN A 205 1.88 13.20 27.43
N LEU A 206 0.95 13.99 27.94
CA LEU A 206 0.89 15.44 27.69
C LEU A 206 1.99 16.26 28.38
N ARG A 207 2.73 15.68 29.32
CA ARG A 207 3.81 16.36 30.06
C ARG A 207 5.19 16.08 29.45
N SER A 208 5.25 15.17 28.50
CA SER A 208 6.49 14.79 27.81
C SER A 208 7.03 15.96 26.98
N GLU A 209 8.33 15.92 26.75
CA GLU A 209 9.02 16.84 25.84
C GLU A 209 8.42 16.75 24.42
N VAL A 210 8.25 17.91 23.80
CA VAL A 210 7.82 18.05 22.40
C VAL A 210 9.05 18.20 21.53
N PHE A 211 9.27 17.26 20.61
CA PHE A 211 10.39 17.35 19.68
C PHE A 211 10.14 18.39 18.60
N VAL A 212 8.94 18.33 18.01
CA VAL A 212 8.50 19.23 16.94
C VAL A 212 6.97 19.23 16.87
N GLN A 213 6.40 20.24 16.26
CA GLN A 213 4.98 20.28 15.93
C GLN A 213 4.80 19.82 14.47
N LEU A 214 3.90 18.87 14.27
CA LEU A 214 3.52 18.38 12.95
C LEU A 214 2.21 19.03 12.54
N HIS A 215 2.04 19.21 11.24
CA HIS A 215 0.87 19.85 10.64
C HIS A 215 0.10 18.89 9.73
N GLU A 216 -1.10 19.31 9.35
CA GLU A 216 -1.97 18.52 8.46
C GLU A 216 -1.25 18.14 7.15
N GLY A 217 -1.51 16.92 6.68
CA GLY A 217 -0.93 16.37 5.46
C GLY A 217 0.42 15.68 5.65
N THR A 218 1.06 15.79 6.82
CA THR A 218 2.30 15.08 7.10
C THR A 218 2.08 13.58 7.11
N LYS A 219 2.80 12.85 6.25
CA LYS A 219 2.79 11.39 6.19
C LYS A 219 3.73 10.82 7.26
N LEU A 220 3.30 9.76 7.90
CA LEU A 220 4.05 9.04 8.93
C LEU A 220 3.70 7.56 8.92
N VAL A 221 4.52 6.75 9.58
CA VAL A 221 4.33 5.32 9.73
C VAL A 221 3.98 5.03 11.18
N VAL A 222 2.84 4.37 11.42
CA VAL A 222 2.42 3.92 12.74
C VAL A 222 3.12 2.59 13.02
N VAL A 223 3.96 2.56 14.05
CA VAL A 223 4.72 1.38 14.47
C VAL A 223 3.96 0.62 15.56
N GLU A 224 3.32 1.36 16.48
CA GLU A 224 2.61 0.79 17.61
C GLU A 224 1.49 1.74 18.04
N GLN A 225 0.44 1.21 18.65
CA GLN A 225 -0.62 1.99 19.28
C GLN A 225 -0.82 1.55 20.71
N ILE A 226 -0.83 2.50 21.64
CA ILE A 226 -1.08 2.27 23.07
C ILE A 226 -2.16 3.23 23.54
N GLU A 227 -3.32 2.70 23.92
CA GLU A 227 -4.47 3.49 24.38
C GLU A 227 -4.87 4.60 23.39
N GLN A 228 -4.59 5.87 23.74
CA GLN A 228 -4.92 7.05 22.94
C GLN A 228 -3.73 7.59 22.12
N TRP A 229 -2.59 6.88 22.12
CA TRP A 229 -1.36 7.32 21.50
C TRP A 229 -0.88 6.37 20.43
N ALA A 230 -0.36 6.93 19.35
CA ALA A 230 0.36 6.23 18.30
C ALA A 230 1.85 6.50 18.40
N HIS A 231 2.66 5.46 18.47
CA HIS A 231 4.09 5.53 18.26
C HIS A 231 4.35 5.56 16.77
N VAL A 232 4.92 6.64 16.29
CA VAL A 232 5.05 6.88 14.86
C VAL A 232 6.48 7.18 14.47
N ARG A 233 6.80 6.84 13.21
CA ARG A 233 8.08 7.14 12.57
C ARG A 233 7.86 8.12 11.42
N LEU A 234 8.64 9.18 11.40
CA LEU A 234 8.66 10.17 10.32
C LEU A 234 9.60 9.74 9.18
N ALA A 235 9.48 10.39 8.02
CA ALA A 235 10.30 10.09 6.83
C ALA A 235 11.82 10.24 7.08
N ASN A 236 12.23 11.11 8.02
CA ASN A 236 13.62 11.26 8.44
C ASN A 236 14.09 10.23 9.47
N GLY A 237 13.29 9.21 9.77
CA GLY A 237 13.60 8.16 10.75
C GLY A 237 13.37 8.53 12.21
N SER A 238 12.98 9.76 12.52
CA SER A 238 12.66 10.18 13.90
C SER A 238 11.46 9.42 14.42
N MET A 239 11.53 8.95 15.66
CA MET A 239 10.44 8.23 16.32
C MET A 239 9.89 9.04 17.49
N GLY A 240 8.58 8.98 17.69
CA GLY A 240 7.90 9.68 18.77
C GLY A 240 6.41 9.35 18.80
N TRP A 241 5.67 10.08 19.63
CA TRP A 241 4.29 9.81 19.94
C TRP A 241 3.38 10.95 19.53
N VAL A 242 2.24 10.61 18.94
CA VAL A 242 1.14 11.54 18.62
C VAL A 242 -0.18 10.96 19.11
N PRO A 243 -1.20 11.78 19.44
CA PRO A 243 -2.53 11.27 19.75
C PRO A 243 -3.15 10.55 18.54
N ASN A 244 -3.84 9.41 18.77
CA ASN A 244 -4.52 8.65 17.71
C ASN A 244 -5.55 9.50 16.94
N GLU A 245 -6.23 10.40 17.64
CA GLU A 245 -7.25 11.29 17.05
C GLU A 245 -6.68 12.31 16.06
N ALA A 246 -5.36 12.58 16.12
CA ALA A 246 -4.70 13.54 15.24
C ALA A 246 -4.32 12.96 13.88
N ILE A 247 -4.40 11.65 13.70
CA ILE A 247 -3.95 10.94 12.51
C ILE A 247 -5.06 10.08 11.91
N GLN A 248 -5.00 9.85 10.60
CA GLN A 248 -5.87 8.88 9.94
C GLN A 248 -5.01 7.87 9.17
N GLN A 249 -5.24 6.58 9.42
CA GLN A 249 -4.53 5.49 8.77
C GLN A 249 -4.92 5.37 7.30
N ILE A 250 -3.93 5.02 6.47
CA ILE A 250 -4.11 4.74 5.05
C ILE A 250 -4.55 3.28 4.92
N ALA A 251 -5.85 3.04 5.14
CA ALA A 251 -6.49 1.73 5.06
C ALA A 251 -7.92 1.86 4.51
N PHE A 252 -8.55 0.74 4.14
CA PHE A 252 -9.92 0.68 3.63
C PHE A 252 -10.91 0.30 4.71
#